data_9af26bb5cdf91eaf5145c181d577d037
#
_entry.id   9af26bb5cdf91eaf5145c181d577d037
#
_cell.length_a   1.000
_cell.length_b   1.000
_cell.length_c   1.000
_cell.angle_alpha   90.00
_cell.angle_beta   90.00
_cell.angle_gamma   90.00
#
_symmetry.space_group_name_H-M   'P 1'
#
loop_
_entity.id
_entity.type
_entity.pdbx_description
1 polymer ?
#
loop_
_entity_poly.entity_id
_entity_poly.type
_entity_poly.pdbx_seq_one_letter_code
_entity_poly.pdbx_strand_id
1 'polypeptide(L)'
;MKMKTSNIIFSIVIVLLITVLMTGRSTIGSLLSGNVHFPEEYVNNVLTMEDGQRFTVFRRLMVDGNKEGQGTPAIFKVRFRFKNFNIGVNKRLSIIPAPFLIGMEGFLEKDWTINEATNEFQGIYQWSSTEAAEKYPNSFIFELMTKRAAPGTVTYEIMPNTDLSAYLSAISNK
;
A
#
# COMPACT_ATOMS: atom_id res chain seq x y z
N MET A 1 -27.17 4.59 -1.65
CA MET A 1 -27.55 3.23 -1.21
C MET A 1 -26.69 2.89 0.01
N LYS A 2 -27.27 2.87 1.23
CA LYS A 2 -26.54 2.50 2.46
C LYS A 2 -26.31 0.98 2.43
N MET A 3 -25.07 0.53 2.25
CA MET A 3 -24.74 -0.88 2.46
C MET A 3 -25.08 -1.27 3.90
N LYS A 4 -25.86 -2.35 4.08
CA LYS A 4 -26.19 -2.88 5.41
C LYS A 4 -24.88 -3.34 6.08
N THR A 5 -24.75 -3.07 7.36
CA THR A 5 -23.57 -3.47 8.19
C THR A 5 -23.24 -4.95 8.03
N SER A 6 -24.26 -5.81 7.88
CA SER A 6 -24.12 -7.24 7.59
C SER A 6 -23.29 -7.53 6.32
N ASN A 7 -23.47 -6.76 5.24
CA ASN A 7 -22.74 -6.98 3.98
C ASN A 7 -21.29 -6.56 4.11
N ILE A 8 -21.00 -5.58 4.96
CA ILE A 8 -19.61 -5.15 5.24
C ILE A 8 -18.89 -6.22 6.04
N ILE A 9 -19.51 -6.75 7.09
CA ILE A 9 -18.96 -7.82 7.92
C ILE A 9 -18.72 -9.08 7.08
N PHE A 10 -19.68 -9.48 6.25
CA PHE A 10 -19.57 -10.63 5.36
C PHE A 10 -18.41 -10.45 4.36
N SER A 11 -18.25 -9.26 3.79
CA SER A 11 -17.13 -8.95 2.88
C SER A 11 -15.79 -9.02 3.60
N ILE A 12 -15.70 -8.55 4.84
CA ILE A 12 -14.48 -8.62 5.66
C ILE A 12 -14.12 -10.08 5.96
N VAL A 13 -15.10 -10.89 6.34
CA VAL A 13 -14.89 -12.33 6.61
C VAL A 13 -14.43 -13.07 5.36
N ILE A 14 -15.01 -12.79 4.20
CA ILE A 14 -14.57 -13.39 2.93
C ILE A 14 -13.14 -12.96 2.60
N VAL A 15 -12.81 -11.69 2.75
CA VAL A 15 -11.43 -11.20 2.51
C VAL A 15 -10.44 -11.90 3.45
N LEU A 16 -10.76 -12.04 4.73
CA LEU A 16 -9.93 -12.76 5.69
C LEU A 16 -9.78 -14.24 5.31
N LEU A 17 -10.85 -14.93 4.93
CA LEU A 17 -10.81 -16.32 4.49
C LEU A 17 -9.96 -16.51 3.23
N ILE A 18 -10.13 -15.64 2.23
CA ILE A 18 -9.33 -15.66 1.01
C ILE A 18 -7.86 -15.39 1.32
N THR A 19 -7.58 -14.44 2.23
CA THR A 19 -6.21 -14.12 2.68
C THR A 19 -5.56 -15.35 3.31
N VAL A 20 -6.26 -16.03 4.20
CA VAL A 20 -5.79 -17.27 4.84
C VAL A 20 -5.47 -18.37 3.81
N LEU A 21 -6.31 -18.49 2.78
CA LEU A 21 -6.12 -19.50 1.73
C LEU A 21 -4.98 -19.16 0.77
N MET A 22 -4.75 -17.87 0.48
CA MET A 22 -3.77 -17.44 -0.53
C MET A 22 -2.39 -17.10 0.01
N THR A 23 -2.27 -16.63 1.25
CA THR A 23 -0.99 -16.19 1.84
C THR A 23 -0.45 -17.13 2.90
N GLY A 24 -1.22 -18.14 3.30
CA GLY A 24 -0.78 -19.18 4.21
C GLY A 24 -0.39 -18.68 5.61
N ARG A 25 0.52 -19.42 6.24
CA ARG A 25 0.94 -19.21 7.63
C ARG A 25 1.63 -17.86 7.91
N SER A 26 2.27 -17.24 6.91
CA SER A 26 3.09 -16.05 7.13
C SER A 26 2.27 -14.80 7.52
N THR A 27 1.15 -14.55 6.85
CA THR A 27 0.29 -13.38 7.18
C THR A 27 -0.33 -13.51 8.56
N ILE A 28 -0.85 -14.70 8.87
CA ILE A 28 -1.45 -14.95 10.19
C ILE A 28 -0.38 -14.87 11.27
N GLY A 29 0.80 -15.44 11.02
CA GLY A 29 1.95 -15.34 11.91
C GLY A 29 2.31 -13.90 12.22
N SER A 30 2.46 -13.05 11.20
CA SER A 30 2.80 -11.62 11.37
C SER A 30 1.72 -10.83 12.11
N LEU A 31 0.44 -11.12 11.86
CA LEU A 31 -0.68 -10.46 12.55
C LEU A 31 -0.76 -10.89 14.03
N LEU A 32 -0.52 -12.16 14.34
CA LEU A 32 -0.59 -12.69 15.70
C LEU A 32 0.66 -12.37 16.53
N SER A 33 1.83 -12.22 15.91
CA SER A 33 3.09 -11.90 16.58
C SER A 33 3.27 -10.42 16.95
N GLY A 34 2.32 -9.55 16.57
CA GLY A 34 2.43 -8.11 16.81
C GLY A 34 3.44 -7.41 15.90
N ASN A 35 3.87 -8.05 14.82
CA ASN A 35 4.87 -7.49 13.89
C ASN A 35 4.26 -6.48 12.89
N VAL A 36 2.95 -6.22 12.96
CA VAL A 36 2.24 -5.30 12.08
C VAL A 36 1.92 -4.02 12.83
N HIS A 37 2.42 -2.90 12.33
CA HIS A 37 2.28 -1.58 12.95
C HIS A 37 1.62 -0.59 12.01
N PHE A 38 0.91 0.38 12.60
CA PHE A 38 0.34 1.54 11.90
C PHE A 38 0.93 2.81 12.51
N PRO A 39 2.18 3.19 12.14
CA PRO A 39 2.83 4.35 12.73
C PRO A 39 2.13 5.64 12.31
N GLU A 40 2.07 6.61 13.23
CA GLU A 40 1.50 7.94 12.97
C GLU A 40 2.53 8.92 12.40
N GLU A 41 3.81 8.58 12.47
CA GLU A 41 4.88 9.38 11.87
C GLU A 41 4.58 9.60 10.37
N TYR A 42 4.81 10.80 9.87
CA TYR A 42 4.46 11.29 8.52
C TYR A 42 2.95 11.31 8.20
N VAL A 43 2.04 10.73 8.96
CA VAL A 43 0.60 10.85 8.71
C VAL A 43 0.19 12.33 8.79
N ASN A 44 -0.58 12.79 7.80
CA ASN A 44 -0.95 14.17 7.52
C ASN A 44 0.18 15.06 6.98
N ASN A 45 1.42 14.58 6.84
CA ASN A 45 2.47 15.33 6.17
C ASN A 45 2.19 15.42 4.67
N VAL A 46 2.61 16.53 4.09
CA VAL A 46 2.55 16.75 2.64
C VAL A 46 3.91 16.43 2.04
N LEU A 47 3.91 15.48 1.12
CA LEU A 47 5.07 15.09 0.33
C LEU A 47 5.07 15.86 -0.97
N THR A 48 6.18 16.49 -1.34
CA THR A 48 6.35 17.14 -2.65
C THR A 48 7.19 16.21 -3.52
N MET A 49 6.56 15.66 -4.56
CA MET A 49 7.20 14.72 -5.48
C MET A 49 8.13 15.43 -6.47
N GLU A 50 8.96 14.67 -7.16
CA GLU A 50 9.94 15.14 -8.14
C GLU A 50 9.30 15.94 -9.29
N ASP A 51 8.04 15.66 -9.62
CA ASP A 51 7.23 16.36 -10.63
C ASP A 51 6.50 17.61 -10.07
N GLY A 52 6.78 17.98 -8.81
CA GLY A 52 6.15 19.11 -8.11
C GLY A 52 4.74 18.83 -7.59
N GLN A 53 4.17 17.67 -7.82
CA GLN A 53 2.86 17.30 -7.28
C GLN A 53 2.94 17.07 -5.77
N ARG A 54 1.86 17.44 -5.07
CA ARG A 54 1.78 17.35 -3.61
C ARG A 54 0.79 16.25 -3.21
N PHE A 55 1.25 15.33 -2.36
CA PHE A 55 0.44 14.24 -1.83
C PHE A 55 0.43 14.26 -0.31
N THR A 56 -0.74 14.12 0.30
CA THR A 56 -0.88 14.00 1.76
C THR A 56 -0.87 12.52 2.15
N VAL A 57 -0.02 12.15 3.09
CA VAL A 57 -0.02 10.81 3.69
C VAL A 57 -1.25 10.66 4.57
N PHE A 58 -2.11 9.68 4.33
CA PHE A 58 -3.30 9.46 5.16
C PHE A 58 -3.30 8.14 5.93
N ARG A 59 -2.33 7.27 5.66
CA ARG A 59 -2.12 6.01 6.38
C ARG A 59 -0.75 5.44 6.09
N ARG A 60 -0.20 4.74 7.10
CA ARG A 60 1.04 3.97 7.00
C ARG A 60 0.83 2.56 7.55
N LEU A 61 1.59 1.59 7.04
CA LEU A 61 1.64 0.21 7.49
C LEU A 61 3.08 -0.26 7.44
N MET A 62 3.57 -0.83 8.53
CA MET A 62 4.91 -1.45 8.61
C MET A 62 4.79 -2.89 9.07
N VAL A 63 5.70 -3.74 8.61
CA VAL A 63 5.82 -5.13 9.00
C VAL A 63 7.24 -5.41 9.47
N ASP A 64 7.40 -5.68 10.74
CA ASP A 64 8.70 -6.08 11.30
C ASP A 64 9.03 -7.52 10.92
N GLY A 65 10.30 -7.79 10.74
CA GLY A 65 10.83 -9.16 10.61
C GLY A 65 10.67 -9.81 9.22
N ASN A 66 10.02 -9.18 8.25
CA ASN A 66 9.88 -9.74 6.89
C ASN A 66 11.14 -9.49 6.02
N LYS A 67 12.31 -9.62 6.66
CA LYS A 67 13.61 -9.37 6.02
C LYS A 67 14.18 -10.59 5.28
N GLU A 68 13.34 -11.59 4.99
CA GLU A 68 13.76 -12.73 4.16
C GLU A 68 14.08 -12.23 2.75
N GLY A 69 15.31 -12.48 2.30
CA GLY A 69 15.89 -11.94 1.07
C GLY A 69 16.58 -10.60 1.31
N GLN A 70 17.64 -10.59 2.16
CA GLN A 70 18.44 -9.39 2.41
C GLN A 70 19.19 -8.95 1.14
N GLY A 71 18.48 -8.19 0.32
CA GLY A 71 19.04 -7.41 -0.78
C GLY A 71 19.16 -5.94 -0.40
N THR A 72 19.52 -5.12 -1.35
CA THR A 72 19.44 -3.67 -1.19
C THR A 72 17.99 -3.23 -1.31
N PRO A 73 17.45 -2.45 -0.36
CA PRO A 73 16.06 -2.07 -0.33
C PRO A 73 15.63 -1.31 -1.59
N ALA A 74 14.37 -1.44 -1.97
CA ALA A 74 13.81 -0.72 -3.10
C ALA A 74 12.45 -0.13 -2.76
N ILE A 75 12.12 1.00 -3.39
CA ILE A 75 10.79 1.59 -3.35
C ILE A 75 10.04 1.19 -4.61
N PHE A 76 8.78 0.80 -4.44
CA PHE A 76 7.78 0.73 -5.50
C PHE A 76 6.78 1.85 -5.31
N LYS A 77 6.64 2.74 -6.28
CA LYS A 77 5.70 3.86 -6.24
C LYS A 77 4.67 3.70 -7.35
N VAL A 78 3.38 3.74 -7.02
CA VAL A 78 2.28 3.63 -7.99
C VAL A 78 1.28 4.76 -7.80
N ARG A 79 0.82 5.35 -8.91
CA ARG A 79 -0.22 6.39 -8.94
C ARG A 79 -1.39 5.92 -9.79
N PHE A 80 -2.59 6.31 -9.40
CA PHE A 80 -3.81 6.06 -10.16
C PHE A 80 -4.99 6.88 -9.65
N ARG A 81 -6.03 6.99 -10.49
CA ARG A 81 -7.34 7.54 -10.10
C ARG A 81 -8.39 6.44 -10.11
N PHE A 82 -9.30 6.45 -9.14
CA PHE A 82 -10.40 5.48 -9.13
C PHE A 82 -11.48 5.81 -10.17
N LYS A 83 -12.10 4.78 -10.77
CA LYS A 83 -13.22 4.95 -11.73
C LYS A 83 -14.42 5.63 -11.10
N ASN A 84 -14.83 5.16 -9.92
CA ASN A 84 -15.99 5.63 -9.19
C ASN A 84 -15.50 6.33 -7.94
N PHE A 85 -15.62 7.64 -7.95
CA PHE A 85 -14.88 8.44 -7.02
C PHE A 85 -15.73 8.93 -5.86
N ASN A 86 -15.45 8.41 -4.66
CA ASN A 86 -15.71 9.05 -3.39
C ASN A 86 -14.43 8.92 -2.55
N ILE A 87 -13.71 10.03 -2.34
CA ILE A 87 -12.43 10.06 -1.63
C ILE A 87 -12.53 9.38 -0.28
N GLY A 88 -13.56 9.73 0.53
CA GLY A 88 -13.71 9.18 1.87
C GLY A 88 -13.92 7.67 1.87
N VAL A 89 -14.73 7.14 0.94
CA VAL A 89 -14.93 5.70 0.79
C VAL A 89 -13.66 5.02 0.32
N ASN A 90 -12.98 5.57 -0.67
CA ASN A 90 -11.74 4.98 -1.19
C ASN A 90 -10.61 4.99 -0.14
N LYS A 91 -10.47 6.07 0.65
CA LYS A 91 -9.52 6.10 1.78
C LYS A 91 -9.83 4.97 2.80
N ARG A 92 -11.10 4.74 3.13
CA ARG A 92 -11.51 3.66 4.07
C ARG A 92 -11.24 2.28 3.50
N LEU A 93 -11.61 2.04 2.23
CA LEU A 93 -11.47 0.74 1.58
C LEU A 93 -10.02 0.43 1.18
N SER A 94 -9.12 1.40 1.20
CA SER A 94 -7.71 1.20 0.81
C SER A 94 -6.94 0.25 1.73
N ILE A 95 -7.45 -0.03 2.95
CA ILE A 95 -6.86 -0.99 3.88
C ILE A 95 -7.15 -2.45 3.50
N ILE A 96 -8.21 -2.73 2.74
CA ILE A 96 -8.64 -4.09 2.43
C ILE A 96 -7.53 -4.94 1.78
N PRO A 97 -6.69 -4.42 0.89
CA PRO A 97 -5.57 -5.18 0.34
C PRO A 97 -4.39 -5.44 1.30
N ALA A 98 -4.34 -4.78 2.46
CA ALA A 98 -3.18 -4.86 3.35
C ALA A 98 -2.83 -6.29 3.81
N PRO A 99 -3.77 -7.17 4.19
CA PRO A 99 -3.45 -8.54 4.58
C PRO A 99 -2.69 -9.33 3.50
N PHE A 100 -2.98 -9.07 2.21
CA PHE A 100 -2.27 -9.71 1.10
C PHE A 100 -0.83 -9.19 0.96
N LEU A 101 -0.64 -7.88 1.17
CA LEU A 101 0.69 -7.27 1.14
C LEU A 101 1.57 -7.79 2.27
N ILE A 102 1.02 -7.88 3.50
CA ILE A 102 1.73 -8.39 4.69
C ILE A 102 2.28 -9.81 4.43
N GLY A 103 1.58 -10.63 3.66
CA GLY A 103 1.99 -12.00 3.31
C GLY A 103 2.97 -12.09 2.15
N MET A 104 3.28 -11.00 1.46
CA MET A 104 4.22 -11.03 0.35
C MET A 104 5.67 -11.03 0.84
N GLU A 105 6.47 -11.91 0.23
CA GLU A 105 7.91 -12.00 0.51
C GLU A 105 8.58 -10.64 0.24
N GLY A 106 9.35 -10.16 1.20
CA GLY A 106 10.11 -8.92 1.09
C GLY A 106 9.30 -7.63 1.25
N PHE A 107 7.97 -7.69 1.48
CA PHE A 107 7.19 -6.50 1.79
C PHE A 107 7.53 -5.99 3.20
N LEU A 108 7.88 -4.70 3.35
CA LEU A 108 8.26 -4.09 4.62
C LEU A 108 7.31 -2.98 5.05
N GLU A 109 6.92 -2.09 4.13
CA GLU A 109 6.15 -0.90 4.49
C GLU A 109 5.29 -0.43 3.32
N LYS A 110 4.20 0.27 3.64
CA LYS A 110 3.39 0.99 2.66
C LYS A 110 2.85 2.28 3.24
N ASP A 111 3.02 3.36 2.48
CA ASP A 111 2.36 4.62 2.69
C ASP A 111 1.25 4.83 1.66
N TRP A 112 0.06 5.17 2.16
CA TRP A 112 -1.06 5.60 1.32
C TRP A 112 -1.12 7.10 1.30
N THR A 113 -1.03 7.68 0.12
CA THR A 113 -1.05 9.11 -0.09
C THR A 113 -2.12 9.53 -1.09
N ILE A 114 -2.52 10.78 -1.05
CA ILE A 114 -3.52 11.35 -1.97
C ILE A 114 -3.19 12.79 -2.32
N ASN A 115 -3.36 13.13 -3.59
CA ASN A 115 -3.49 14.49 -4.06
C ASN A 115 -4.99 14.80 -4.21
N GLU A 116 -5.57 15.52 -3.26
CA GLU A 116 -7.00 15.84 -3.25
C GLU A 116 -7.40 16.83 -4.37
N ALA A 117 -6.47 17.64 -4.87
CA ALA A 117 -6.74 18.57 -5.96
C ALA A 117 -6.93 17.85 -7.31
N THR A 118 -6.17 16.76 -7.55
CA THR A 118 -6.24 15.97 -8.79
C THR A 118 -7.03 14.68 -8.62
N ASN A 119 -7.46 14.36 -7.40
CA ASN A 119 -8.09 13.08 -7.04
C ASN A 119 -7.20 11.87 -7.35
N GLU A 120 -5.91 12.02 -7.30
CA GLU A 120 -4.94 10.99 -7.57
C GLU A 120 -4.48 10.32 -6.28
N PHE A 121 -4.57 9.00 -6.23
CA PHE A 121 -4.06 8.19 -5.15
C PHE A 121 -2.66 7.71 -5.50
N GLN A 122 -1.78 7.66 -4.49
CA GLN A 122 -0.45 7.11 -4.63
C GLN A 122 -0.18 6.12 -3.49
N GLY A 123 0.41 4.99 -3.82
CA GLY A 123 1.02 4.06 -2.87
C GLY A 123 2.53 4.13 -3.00
N ILE A 124 3.23 4.26 -1.87
CA ILE A 124 4.69 4.17 -1.81
C ILE A 124 4.99 2.95 -0.92
N TYR A 125 5.77 2.01 -1.43
CA TYR A 125 6.02 0.72 -0.77
C TYR A 125 7.51 0.53 -0.59
N GLN A 126 7.91 0.06 0.58
CA GLN A 126 9.27 -0.44 0.82
C GLN A 126 9.29 -1.95 0.64
N TRP A 127 10.26 -2.41 -0.13
CA TRP A 127 10.59 -3.81 -0.31
C TRP A 127 12.01 -4.10 0.14
N SER A 128 12.26 -5.33 0.60
CA SER A 128 13.59 -5.75 1.07
C SER A 128 14.61 -5.88 -0.06
N SER A 129 14.17 -5.95 -1.32
CA SER A 129 15.03 -5.97 -2.50
C SER A 129 14.32 -5.47 -3.74
N THR A 130 15.07 -5.14 -4.78
CA THR A 130 14.54 -4.77 -6.10
C THR A 130 13.75 -5.92 -6.72
N GLU A 131 14.23 -7.15 -6.60
CA GLU A 131 13.58 -8.35 -7.14
C GLU A 131 12.21 -8.59 -6.47
N ALA A 132 12.09 -8.32 -5.17
CA ALA A 132 10.81 -8.41 -4.47
C ALA A 132 9.84 -7.32 -4.97
N ALA A 133 10.31 -6.10 -5.19
CA ALA A 133 9.52 -5.01 -5.75
C ALA A 133 9.05 -5.32 -7.18
N GLU A 134 9.87 -5.96 -8.02
CA GLU A 134 9.56 -6.34 -9.41
C GLU A 134 8.50 -7.45 -9.51
N LYS A 135 8.36 -8.29 -8.48
CA LYS A 135 7.31 -9.31 -8.42
C LYS A 135 5.91 -8.69 -8.19
N TYR A 136 5.84 -7.52 -7.53
CA TYR A 136 4.57 -6.91 -7.11
C TYR A 136 3.63 -6.55 -8.28
N PRO A 137 4.06 -5.94 -9.41
CA PRO A 137 3.19 -5.64 -10.55
C PRO A 137 2.53 -6.87 -11.18
N ASN A 138 3.14 -8.04 -11.01
CA ASN A 138 2.62 -9.31 -11.53
C ASN A 138 1.73 -10.06 -10.51
N SER A 139 1.49 -9.46 -9.34
CA SER A 139 0.69 -10.08 -8.29
C SER A 139 -0.80 -9.89 -8.51
N PHE A 140 -1.59 -10.87 -8.01
CA PHE A 140 -3.05 -10.78 -7.97
C PHE A 140 -3.54 -9.49 -7.29
N ILE A 141 -2.85 -9.05 -6.23
CA ILE A 141 -3.28 -7.88 -5.48
C ILE A 141 -3.09 -6.58 -6.26
N PHE A 142 -2.00 -6.47 -7.04
CA PHE A 142 -1.80 -5.34 -7.93
C PHE A 142 -2.88 -5.32 -9.03
N GLU A 143 -3.18 -6.47 -9.63
CA GLU A 143 -4.26 -6.61 -10.62
C GLU A 143 -5.62 -6.19 -10.02
N LEU A 144 -5.94 -6.66 -8.79
CA LEU A 144 -7.18 -6.29 -8.10
C LEU A 144 -7.29 -4.78 -7.86
N MET A 145 -6.19 -4.14 -7.49
CA MET A 145 -6.16 -2.69 -7.27
C MET A 145 -6.31 -1.92 -8.57
N THR A 146 -5.60 -2.33 -9.62
CA THR A 146 -5.60 -1.63 -10.91
C THR A 146 -6.91 -1.79 -11.69
N LYS A 147 -7.65 -2.90 -11.51
CA LYS A 147 -9.02 -3.06 -12.04
C LYS A 147 -10.00 -1.99 -11.54
N ARG A 148 -9.75 -1.39 -10.39
CA ARG A 148 -10.54 -0.30 -9.80
C ARG A 148 -10.11 1.08 -10.30
N ALA A 149 -8.95 1.17 -10.94
CA ALA A 149 -8.43 2.41 -11.48
C ALA A 149 -9.16 2.84 -12.75
N ALA A 150 -9.25 4.14 -12.99
CA ALA A 150 -9.70 4.67 -14.27
C ALA A 150 -8.72 4.26 -15.37
N PRO A 151 -9.20 3.89 -16.57
CA PRO A 151 -8.34 3.46 -17.65
C PRO A 151 -7.25 4.48 -17.99
N GLY A 152 -6.02 4.00 -18.20
CA GLY A 152 -4.88 4.83 -18.57
C GLY A 152 -4.32 5.71 -17.46
N THR A 153 -4.79 5.57 -16.18
CA THR A 153 -4.29 6.40 -15.08
C THR A 153 -3.28 5.70 -14.19
N VAL A 154 -3.07 4.40 -14.37
CA VAL A 154 -2.09 3.66 -13.57
C VAL A 154 -0.70 3.90 -14.12
N THR A 155 0.17 4.46 -13.31
CA THR A 155 1.60 4.58 -13.56
C THR A 155 2.36 4.06 -12.36
N TYR A 156 3.49 3.41 -12.58
CA TYR A 156 4.36 3.01 -11.48
C TYR A 156 5.83 3.09 -11.87
N GLU A 157 6.67 3.16 -10.86
CA GLU A 157 8.12 3.10 -10.98
C GLU A 157 8.73 2.31 -9.83
N ILE A 158 9.91 1.75 -10.06
CA ILE A 158 10.72 1.10 -9.05
C ILE A 158 11.99 1.93 -8.89
N MET A 159 12.33 2.25 -7.65
CA MET A 159 13.54 2.99 -7.27
C MET A 159 14.46 2.01 -6.52
N PRO A 160 15.41 1.38 -7.20
CA PRO A 160 16.36 0.46 -6.59
C PRO A 160 17.29 1.20 -5.62
N ASN A 161 17.83 0.47 -4.66
CA ASN A 161 18.80 0.98 -3.69
C ASN A 161 18.28 2.21 -2.90
N THR A 162 16.99 2.26 -2.64
CA THR A 162 16.34 3.41 -1.99
C THR A 162 15.62 2.98 -0.73
N ASP A 163 15.96 3.62 0.38
CA ASP A 163 15.28 3.47 1.67
C ASP A 163 14.12 4.46 1.77
N LEU A 164 12.95 3.97 2.21
CA LEU A 164 11.74 4.78 2.26
C LEU A 164 11.81 5.90 3.30
N SER A 165 12.44 5.66 4.46
CA SER A 165 12.56 6.68 5.50
C SER A 165 13.43 7.85 5.02
N ALA A 166 14.56 7.55 4.38
CA ALA A 166 15.42 8.55 3.76
C ALA A 166 14.69 9.31 2.65
N TYR A 167 13.96 8.61 1.79
CA TYR A 167 13.17 9.20 0.71
C TYR A 167 12.08 10.14 1.26
N LEU A 168 11.27 9.69 2.23
CA LEU A 168 10.23 10.52 2.84
C LEU A 168 10.80 11.76 3.52
N SER A 169 11.95 11.63 4.19
CA SER A 169 12.61 12.77 4.83
C SER A 169 13.03 13.83 3.82
N ALA A 170 13.45 13.42 2.62
CA ALA A 170 13.89 14.34 1.56
C ALA A 170 12.71 15.08 0.90
N ILE A 171 11.55 14.45 0.75
CA ILE A 171 10.38 15.01 0.03
C ILE A 171 9.28 15.56 0.96
N SER A 172 9.41 15.37 2.29
CA SER A 172 8.45 15.86 3.27
C SER A 172 8.68 17.35 3.53
N ASN A 173 7.66 18.16 3.28
CA ASN A 173 7.63 19.54 3.73
C ASN A 173 7.23 19.54 5.21
N LYS A 174 8.13 20.04 6.06
CA LYS A 174 7.82 20.29 7.46
C LYS A 174 6.94 21.52 7.62
#